data_8db35a2c8058c30f97795f87382f4493
#
_entry.id   8db35a2c8058c30f97795f87382f4493
#
_cell.length_a   1.000
_cell.length_b   1.000
_cell.length_c   1.000
_cell.angle_alpha   90.00
_cell.angle_beta   90.00
_cell.angle_gamma   90.00
#
_symmetry.space_group_name_H-M   'P 1'
#
loop_
_entity.id
_entity.type
_entity.pdbx_description
1 polymer ?
#
loop_
_entity_poly.entity_id
_entity_poly.type
_entity_poly.pdbx_seq_one_letter_code
_entity_poly.pdbx_strand_id
1 'polypeptide(L)'
;MTTSAKVVLAMLSLLCVAGCGFVHDEVLDGPYRLVAVDISDQMMLCRSVGKTGDCSEGLRGPTVFQAGSNSQYIVFARHPCQWPEAPNRSITEFYYILRQANEWDATKPVSVIGPFNELEYQQEKRRLQLPEFSRVFSNLK
;
A
#
# COMPACT_ATOMS: atom_id res chain seq x y z
N MET A 1 46.34 20.38 -20.81
CA MET A 1 45.39 19.34 -21.35
C MET A 1 45.01 18.27 -20.33
N THR A 2 45.28 18.41 -19.08
CA THR A 2 44.96 17.41 -18.05
C THR A 2 43.77 17.77 -17.16
N THR A 3 43.18 18.96 -17.33
CA THR A 3 42.06 19.42 -16.50
C THR A 3 40.69 18.98 -17.01
N SER A 4 40.54 18.71 -18.31
CA SER A 4 39.27 18.32 -18.90
C SER A 4 38.86 16.88 -18.57
N ALA A 5 39.82 15.97 -18.42
CA ALA A 5 39.52 14.56 -18.11
C ALA A 5 39.01 14.35 -16.67
N LYS A 6 39.49 15.18 -15.74
CA LYS A 6 39.06 15.10 -14.34
C LYS A 6 37.64 15.65 -14.10
N VAL A 7 37.23 16.63 -14.89
CA VAL A 7 35.89 17.21 -14.81
C VAL A 7 34.85 16.26 -15.40
N VAL A 8 35.18 15.55 -16.47
CA VAL A 8 34.30 14.56 -17.08
C VAL A 8 34.07 13.35 -16.16
N LEU A 9 35.11 12.91 -15.46
CA LEU A 9 34.99 11.80 -14.51
C LEU A 9 34.20 12.19 -13.27
N ALA A 10 34.24 13.44 -12.83
CA ALA A 10 33.45 13.94 -11.71
C ALA A 10 31.97 14.13 -12.08
N MET A 11 31.65 14.44 -13.33
CA MET A 11 30.24 14.51 -13.80
C MET A 11 29.61 13.13 -13.99
N LEU A 12 30.38 12.10 -14.32
CA LEU A 12 29.88 10.75 -14.52
C LEU A 12 29.53 10.05 -13.19
N SER A 13 30.14 10.45 -12.10
CA SER A 13 29.85 9.90 -10.76
C SER A 13 28.61 10.50 -10.09
N LEU A 14 28.04 11.59 -10.63
CA LEU A 14 26.85 12.24 -10.08
C LEU A 14 25.53 11.65 -10.60
N LEU A 15 25.60 10.76 -11.59
CA LEU A 15 24.41 10.15 -12.22
C LEU A 15 23.95 8.83 -11.58
N CYS A 16 24.61 8.37 -10.52
CA CYS A 16 24.27 7.10 -9.86
C CYS A 16 23.47 7.23 -8.58
N VAL A 17 22.86 8.39 -8.32
CA VAL A 17 21.90 8.56 -7.20
C VAL A 17 20.46 8.61 -7.73
N ALA A 18 20.12 7.73 -8.69
CA ALA A 18 18.72 7.37 -8.92
C ALA A 18 18.37 6.43 -7.76
N GLY A 19 17.99 7.01 -6.62
CA GLY A 19 17.62 6.27 -5.44
C GLY A 19 16.48 5.32 -5.76
N CYS A 20 16.57 4.08 -5.30
CA CYS A 20 15.44 3.19 -5.16
C CYS A 20 14.40 3.90 -4.31
N GLY A 21 13.40 4.51 -4.93
CA GLY A 21 12.29 5.21 -4.27
C GLY A 21 11.01 4.41 -4.45
N PHE A 22 10.06 4.70 -3.57
CA PHE A 22 8.68 4.23 -3.79
C PHE A 22 8.11 4.91 -5.03
N VAL A 23 7.41 4.16 -5.88
CA VAL A 23 6.66 4.73 -7.00
C VAL A 23 5.34 5.32 -6.53
N HIS A 24 4.87 4.92 -5.36
CA HIS A 24 3.72 5.50 -4.67
C HIS A 24 3.91 5.37 -3.16
N ASP A 25 3.61 6.42 -2.41
CA ASP A 25 3.62 6.43 -0.96
C ASP A 25 2.71 7.55 -0.46
N GLU A 26 1.55 7.18 0.09
CA GLU A 26 0.62 8.13 0.69
C GLU A 26 0.02 7.60 1.99
N VAL A 27 -0.25 8.51 2.91
CA VAL A 27 -1.03 8.20 4.12
C VAL A 27 -2.49 8.04 3.73
N LEU A 28 -3.09 6.91 4.10
CA LEU A 28 -4.52 6.70 4.00
C LEU A 28 -5.22 7.32 5.23
N ASP A 29 -4.84 6.87 6.42
CA ASP A 29 -5.38 7.36 7.68
C ASP A 29 -4.56 6.79 8.85
N GLY A 30 -4.18 7.63 9.83
CA GLY A 30 -3.38 7.21 10.98
C GLY A 30 -2.07 6.54 10.54
N PRO A 31 -1.76 5.33 11.05
CA PRO A 31 -0.55 4.60 10.65
C PRO A 31 -0.70 3.85 9.32
N TYR A 32 -1.87 3.87 8.71
CA TYR A 32 -2.13 3.12 7.46
C TYR A 32 -1.72 3.92 6.23
N ARG A 33 -0.96 3.29 5.36
CA ARG A 33 -0.39 3.87 4.15
C ARG A 33 -0.62 2.98 2.95
N LEU A 34 -0.74 3.61 1.78
CA LEU A 34 -0.75 2.93 0.48
C LEU A 34 0.63 3.12 -0.15
N VAL A 35 1.33 2.03 -0.39
CA VAL A 35 2.73 2.02 -0.79
C VAL A 35 2.95 1.07 -1.96
N ALA A 36 3.63 1.52 -2.99
CA ALA A 36 4.14 0.68 -4.06
C ALA A 36 5.64 0.92 -4.24
N VAL A 37 6.42 -0.16 -4.22
CA VAL A 37 7.85 -0.17 -4.48
C VAL A 37 8.05 -0.63 -5.92
N ASP A 38 9.03 -0.09 -6.63
CA ASP A 38 9.42 -0.45 -7.98
C ASP A 38 8.35 -0.27 -9.07
N ILE A 39 7.19 -0.90 -8.94
CA ILE A 39 6.08 -0.80 -9.91
C ILE A 39 4.73 -0.65 -9.21
N SER A 40 3.76 -0.04 -9.92
CA SER A 40 2.42 0.21 -9.37
C SER A 40 1.66 -1.06 -9.01
N ASP A 41 1.89 -2.17 -9.71
CA ASP A 41 1.26 -3.47 -9.41
C ASP A 41 1.63 -4.01 -8.01
N GLN A 42 2.66 -3.47 -7.39
CA GLN A 42 3.05 -3.81 -6.01
C GLN A 42 2.33 -2.98 -4.95
N MET A 43 1.29 -2.23 -5.32
CA MET A 43 0.53 -1.42 -4.35
C MET A 43 0.02 -2.28 -3.19
N MET A 44 0.38 -1.90 -1.98
CA MET A 44 -0.04 -2.57 -0.75
C MET A 44 -0.61 -1.57 0.24
N LEU A 45 -1.54 -2.02 1.04
CA LEU A 45 -1.85 -1.37 2.31
C LEU A 45 -0.81 -1.83 3.34
N CYS A 46 -0.20 -0.90 4.04
CA CYS A 46 0.70 -1.23 5.14
C CYS A 46 0.43 -0.38 6.38
N ARG A 47 0.90 -0.88 7.51
CA ARG A 47 0.93 -0.12 8.76
C ARG A 47 2.34 0.40 9.01
N SER A 48 2.46 1.72 9.19
CA SER A 48 3.72 2.36 9.57
C SER A 48 4.18 1.91 10.95
N VAL A 49 5.49 1.81 11.12
CA VAL A 49 6.12 1.56 12.43
C VAL A 49 6.73 2.84 12.93
N GLY A 50 6.39 3.20 14.15
CA GLY A 50 6.98 4.36 14.82
C GLY A 50 6.75 5.68 14.08
N LYS A 51 7.60 6.66 14.39
CA LYS A 51 7.49 8.04 13.86
C LYS A 51 8.10 8.23 12.47
N THR A 52 8.84 7.26 11.96
CA THR A 52 9.57 7.37 10.69
C THR A 52 8.69 7.15 9.46
N GLY A 53 7.50 6.59 9.63
CA GLY A 53 6.59 6.32 8.53
C GLY A 53 6.99 5.12 7.66
N ASP A 54 7.95 4.33 8.11
CA ASP A 54 8.39 3.14 7.39
C ASP A 54 7.28 2.09 7.34
N CYS A 55 7.07 1.50 6.17
CA CYS A 55 6.17 0.39 5.98
C CYS A 55 6.83 -0.90 6.46
N SER A 56 6.52 -1.34 7.66
CA SER A 56 7.09 -2.56 8.23
C SER A 56 6.28 -3.81 7.98
N GLU A 57 5.01 -3.63 7.68
CA GLU A 57 4.09 -4.75 7.56
C GLU A 57 3.09 -4.49 6.44
N GLY A 58 3.31 -5.17 5.30
CA GLY A 58 2.32 -5.24 4.23
C GLY A 58 1.15 -6.13 4.64
N LEU A 59 -0.05 -5.61 4.51
CA LEU A 59 -1.27 -6.29 4.92
C LEU A 59 -1.89 -6.99 3.71
N ARG A 60 -1.87 -8.31 3.71
CA ARG A 60 -2.41 -9.19 2.66
C ARG A 60 -1.74 -9.10 1.27
N GLY A 61 -0.65 -8.34 1.12
CA GLY A 61 0.12 -8.24 -0.13
C GLY A 61 -0.54 -7.41 -1.24
N PRO A 62 0.11 -7.34 -2.41
CA PRO A 62 -0.38 -6.61 -3.57
C PRO A 62 -1.52 -7.36 -4.28
N THR A 63 -2.27 -6.79 -5.16
CA THR A 63 -2.28 -5.43 -5.67
C THR A 63 -3.51 -4.72 -5.16
N VAL A 64 -3.35 -3.82 -4.23
CA VAL A 64 -4.46 -3.02 -3.70
C VAL A 64 -4.81 -1.94 -4.73
N PHE A 65 -6.08 -1.85 -5.15
CA PHE A 65 -6.53 -0.87 -6.12
C PHE A 65 -7.55 0.14 -5.56
N GLN A 66 -8.10 -0.14 -4.39
CA GLN A 66 -8.95 0.83 -3.69
C GLN A 66 -8.89 0.63 -2.18
N ALA A 67 -9.04 1.73 -1.45
CA ALA A 67 -9.03 1.75 0.01
C ALA A 67 -9.85 2.93 0.56
N GLY A 68 -10.24 2.83 1.80
CA GLY A 68 -10.98 3.89 2.50
C GLY A 68 -10.89 3.72 4.00
N SER A 69 -11.37 4.73 4.72
CA SER A 69 -11.34 4.74 6.18
C SER A 69 -12.47 5.57 6.79
N ASN A 70 -12.79 5.25 8.02
CA ASN A 70 -13.49 6.10 8.96
C ASN A 70 -12.85 5.95 10.35
N SER A 71 -13.48 6.49 11.38
CA SER A 71 -12.95 6.40 12.76
C SER A 71 -12.89 4.98 13.31
N GLN A 72 -13.61 4.04 12.74
CA GLN A 72 -13.74 2.67 13.26
C GLN A 72 -13.09 1.61 12.36
N TYR A 73 -13.02 1.85 11.04
CA TYR A 73 -12.60 0.85 10.08
C TYR A 73 -11.65 1.40 9.03
N ILE A 74 -10.75 0.53 8.60
CA ILE A 74 -10.03 0.63 7.32
C ILE A 74 -10.63 -0.42 6.40
N VAL A 75 -10.89 -0.08 5.15
CA VAL A 75 -11.36 -1.00 4.11
C VAL A 75 -10.42 -0.97 2.92
N PHE A 76 -10.23 -2.11 2.28
CA PHE A 76 -9.47 -2.17 1.05
C PHE A 76 -9.87 -3.37 0.18
N ALA A 77 -9.60 -3.25 -1.10
CA ALA A 77 -9.76 -4.34 -2.05
C ALA A 77 -8.52 -4.50 -2.91
N ARG A 78 -8.21 -5.74 -3.26
CA ARG A 78 -7.05 -6.07 -4.07
C ARG A 78 -7.38 -7.09 -5.14
N HIS A 79 -6.55 -7.12 -6.18
CA HIS A 79 -6.43 -8.27 -7.07
C HIS A 79 -5.27 -9.13 -6.59
N PRO A 80 -5.45 -10.44 -6.37
CA PRO A 80 -4.35 -11.31 -5.93
C PRO A 80 -3.18 -11.22 -6.90
N CYS A 81 -2.00 -11.00 -6.37
CA CYS A 81 -0.77 -10.91 -7.14
C CYS A 81 0.32 -11.70 -6.45
N GLN A 82 0.93 -12.63 -7.18
CA GLN A 82 2.09 -13.39 -6.73
C GLN A 82 3.27 -13.01 -7.61
N TRP A 83 4.08 -12.10 -7.09
CA TRP A 83 5.26 -11.64 -7.81
C TRP A 83 6.18 -12.80 -8.22
N PRO A 84 6.73 -12.81 -9.46
CA PRO A 84 6.71 -11.74 -10.47
C PRO A 84 5.53 -11.78 -11.47
N GLU A 85 4.52 -12.59 -11.23
CA GLU A 85 3.34 -12.67 -12.08
C GLU A 85 2.50 -11.40 -12.01
N ALA A 86 1.76 -11.10 -13.08
CA ALA A 86 0.80 -10.01 -13.10
C ALA A 86 -0.37 -10.27 -12.15
N PRO A 87 -1.01 -9.21 -11.58
CA PRO A 87 -2.20 -9.39 -10.75
C PRO A 87 -3.34 -10.06 -11.52
N ASN A 88 -4.04 -10.97 -10.85
CA ASN A 88 -5.22 -11.60 -11.41
C ASN A 88 -6.44 -10.69 -11.25
N ARG A 89 -6.70 -9.86 -12.25
CA ARG A 89 -7.78 -8.86 -12.24
C ARG A 89 -9.18 -9.46 -12.36
N SER A 90 -9.30 -10.75 -12.65
CA SER A 90 -10.60 -11.45 -12.63
C SER A 90 -11.09 -11.78 -11.23
N ILE A 91 -10.21 -11.71 -10.23
CA ILE A 91 -10.51 -11.95 -8.83
C ILE A 91 -10.38 -10.64 -8.06
N THR A 92 -11.40 -10.29 -7.28
CA THR A 92 -11.33 -9.18 -6.32
C THR A 92 -11.57 -9.72 -4.92
N GLU A 93 -10.65 -9.41 -4.03
CA GLU A 93 -10.72 -9.75 -2.62
C GLU A 93 -10.94 -8.49 -1.81
N PHE A 94 -11.99 -8.48 -0.98
CA PHE A 94 -12.32 -7.37 -0.10
C PHE A 94 -11.96 -7.68 1.34
N TYR A 95 -11.48 -6.67 2.06
CA TYR A 95 -11.05 -6.78 3.45
C TYR A 95 -11.47 -5.56 4.26
N TYR A 96 -11.58 -5.75 5.56
CA TYR A 96 -11.63 -4.64 6.50
C TYR A 96 -10.77 -4.91 7.74
N ILE A 97 -10.42 -3.83 8.43
CA ILE A 97 -9.67 -3.82 9.68
C ILE A 97 -10.49 -3.03 10.68
N LEU A 98 -10.73 -3.59 11.86
CA LEU A 98 -11.27 -2.84 12.99
C LEU A 98 -10.13 -2.04 13.63
N ARG A 99 -10.26 -0.71 13.64
CA ARG A 99 -9.25 0.17 14.20
C ARG A 99 -9.20 0.04 15.72
N GLN A 100 -8.00 0.09 16.27
CA GLN A 100 -7.71 -0.04 17.69
C GLN A 100 -7.15 1.28 18.23
N ALA A 101 -7.38 1.58 19.52
CA ALA A 101 -6.84 2.77 20.15
C ALA A 101 -5.30 2.82 20.15
N ASN A 102 -4.66 1.64 20.07
CA ASN A 102 -3.21 1.45 20.05
C ASN A 102 -2.67 1.06 18.68
N GLU A 103 -3.32 1.47 17.60
CA GLU A 103 -2.94 1.09 16.22
C GLU A 103 -1.54 1.54 15.79
N TRP A 104 -0.95 2.52 16.49
CA TRP A 104 0.44 2.96 16.29
C TRP A 104 1.48 2.05 16.96
N ASP A 105 1.06 1.17 17.84
CA ASP A 105 1.94 0.24 18.53
C ASP A 105 2.28 -0.95 17.64
N ALA A 106 3.50 -0.97 17.11
CA ALA A 106 3.97 -2.02 16.20
C ALA A 106 4.02 -3.42 16.84
N THR A 107 4.00 -3.51 18.18
CA THR A 107 3.97 -4.79 18.90
C THR A 107 2.59 -5.43 18.88
N LYS A 108 1.55 -4.67 18.54
CA LYS A 108 0.18 -5.17 18.46
C LYS A 108 -0.13 -5.67 17.05
N PRO A 109 -0.67 -6.88 16.90
CA PRO A 109 -1.04 -7.40 15.59
C PRO A 109 -2.21 -6.63 14.99
N VAL A 110 -2.21 -6.53 13.65
CA VAL A 110 -3.36 -6.05 12.89
C VAL A 110 -4.23 -7.24 12.53
N SER A 111 -5.50 -7.19 12.91
CA SER A 111 -6.48 -8.19 12.50
C SER A 111 -7.15 -7.76 11.20
N VAL A 112 -6.74 -8.37 10.10
CA VAL A 112 -7.33 -8.16 8.78
C VAL A 112 -8.39 -9.22 8.54
N ILE A 113 -9.63 -8.79 8.31
CA ILE A 113 -10.80 -9.67 8.17
C ILE A 113 -11.19 -9.77 6.70
N GLY A 114 -11.32 -10.99 6.21
CA GLY A 114 -11.52 -11.37 4.82
C GLY A 114 -10.59 -12.52 4.43
N PRO A 115 -10.52 -12.88 3.14
CA PRO A 115 -11.14 -12.20 2.00
C PRO A 115 -12.65 -12.44 1.89
N PHE A 116 -13.34 -11.44 1.40
CA PHE A 116 -14.74 -11.50 1.00
C PHE A 116 -14.87 -11.35 -0.52
N ASN A 117 -15.84 -12.02 -1.12
CA ASN A 117 -16.27 -11.67 -2.46
C ASN A 117 -17.16 -10.41 -2.42
N GLU A 118 -17.58 -9.91 -3.58
CA GLU A 118 -18.39 -8.70 -3.68
C GLU A 118 -19.70 -8.80 -2.86
N LEU A 119 -20.41 -9.89 -2.99
CA LEU A 119 -21.70 -10.09 -2.30
C LEU A 119 -21.54 -10.14 -0.79
N GLU A 120 -20.57 -10.91 -0.32
CA GLU A 120 -20.22 -11.03 1.11
C GLU A 120 -19.79 -9.67 1.67
N TYR A 121 -18.94 -8.95 0.93
CA TYR A 121 -18.46 -7.63 1.35
C TYR A 121 -19.62 -6.63 1.46
N GLN A 122 -20.56 -6.60 0.52
CA GLN A 122 -21.72 -5.72 0.59
C GLN A 122 -22.62 -6.05 1.81
N GLN A 123 -22.71 -7.30 2.21
CA GLN A 123 -23.41 -7.71 3.43
C GLN A 123 -22.69 -7.18 4.68
N GLU A 124 -21.37 -7.35 4.77
CA GLU A 124 -20.55 -6.81 5.86
C GLU A 124 -20.62 -5.30 5.90
N LYS A 125 -20.53 -4.63 4.75
CA LYS A 125 -20.63 -3.18 4.64
C LYS A 125 -21.92 -2.64 5.24
N ARG A 126 -23.06 -3.25 4.93
CA ARG A 126 -24.34 -2.85 5.50
C ARG A 126 -24.42 -3.15 6.99
N ARG A 127 -23.96 -4.32 7.41
CA ARG A 127 -24.01 -4.74 8.82
C ARG A 127 -23.18 -3.86 9.74
N LEU A 128 -21.98 -3.49 9.29
CA LEU A 128 -20.99 -2.75 10.09
C LEU A 128 -20.92 -1.28 9.75
N GLN A 129 -21.63 -0.82 8.73
CA GLN A 129 -21.52 0.55 8.21
C GLN A 129 -20.07 0.89 7.80
N LEU A 130 -19.46 0.00 7.04
CA LEU A 130 -18.09 0.20 6.56
C LEU A 130 -18.01 1.45 5.68
N PRO A 131 -16.88 2.18 5.70
CA PRO A 131 -16.70 3.38 4.89
C PRO A 131 -16.66 3.09 3.40
N GLU A 132 -16.89 4.14 2.61
CA GLU A 132 -16.67 4.09 1.17
C GLU A 132 -15.18 4.08 0.84
N PHE A 133 -14.83 3.61 -0.35
CA PHE A 133 -13.47 3.71 -0.87
C PHE A 133 -13.18 5.15 -1.29
N SER A 134 -12.28 5.81 -0.57
CA SER A 134 -11.87 7.20 -0.82
C SER A 134 -10.64 7.31 -1.73
N ARG A 135 -9.92 6.22 -1.92
CA ARG A 135 -8.78 6.09 -2.83
C ARG A 135 -9.08 4.99 -3.83
N VAL A 136 -9.01 5.33 -5.12
CA VAL A 136 -9.21 4.38 -6.21
C VAL A 136 -8.11 4.59 -7.23
N PHE A 137 -7.35 3.54 -7.51
CA PHE A 137 -6.31 3.51 -8.53
C PHE A 137 -6.87 2.84 -9.79
N SER A 138 -7.40 3.65 -10.71
CA SER A 138 -8.10 3.14 -11.90
C SER A 138 -7.19 2.36 -12.84
N ASN A 139 -5.89 2.65 -12.83
CA ASN A 139 -4.89 1.89 -13.59
C ASN A 139 -4.62 0.49 -13.02
N LEU A 140 -5.02 0.23 -11.77
CA LEU A 140 -4.85 -1.06 -11.09
C LEU A 140 -6.17 -1.85 -10.98
N LYS A 141 -7.29 -1.22 -11.31
CA LYS A 141 -8.64 -1.79 -11.20
C LYS A 141 -8.95 -2.84 -12.28
#